data_d03f5ee74386d3acf78d94d4836004c9
#
_entry.id   d03f5ee74386d3acf78d94d4836004c9
#
_cell.length_a   1.000
_cell.length_b   1.000
_cell.length_c   1.000
_cell.angle_alpha   90.00
_cell.angle_beta   90.00
_cell.angle_gamma   90.00
#
_symmetry.space_group_name_H-M   'P 1'
#
loop_
_entity.id
_entity.type
_entity.pdbx_description
1 polymer ?
#
loop_
_entity_poly.entity_id
_entity_poly.type
_entity_poly.pdbx_seq_one_letter_code
_entity_poly.pdbx_strand_id
1 'polypeptide(L)'
;MGNLRKALYKSYRPLQRAIVPGLRNSQFAYKEKLISCLTPQTRWLDLGCGHQLLPDWMPNWQVDQAAIVKQCQMVVGIDSDFPSLVKHQAIRNRVHGNIELLPFRDESFDLVTANVVVEHVEGPAALLAEIRRILRPGGAFLFHTPNFYGYASLVATLMPRPLRVKTVELLQGRKEEDVFPTHYRCNTFRTVRSLAETSGFAVRELAMVESSAQTVMLGPLVMLELLLIAALRLDSLRNFRTNIIAVLQKPEA
;
A
#
# COMPACT_ATOMS: atom_id res chain seq x y z
N MET A 1 14.07 -4.69 15.31
CA MET A 1 15.04 -3.76 14.69
C MET A 1 16.27 -3.63 15.55
N GLY A 2 17.49 -3.86 15.02
CA GLY A 2 18.75 -3.77 15.78
C GLY A 2 18.99 -2.34 16.31
N ASN A 3 19.72 -2.23 17.42
CA ASN A 3 20.02 -0.96 18.08
C ASN A 3 20.70 0.07 17.14
N LEU A 4 21.54 -0.39 16.21
CA LEU A 4 22.20 0.45 15.20
C LEU A 4 21.17 1.14 14.28
N ARG A 5 20.17 0.40 13.80
CA ARG A 5 19.12 0.94 12.90
C ARG A 5 18.30 2.01 13.62
N LYS A 6 17.94 1.79 14.88
CA LYS A 6 17.24 2.80 15.72
C LYS A 6 18.09 4.06 15.92
N ALA A 7 19.40 3.91 16.17
CA ALA A 7 20.32 5.03 16.33
C ALA A 7 20.45 5.86 15.04
N LEU A 8 20.61 5.21 13.88
CA LEU A 8 20.69 5.87 12.58
C LEU A 8 19.40 6.63 12.25
N TYR A 9 18.23 6.03 12.49
CA TYR A 9 16.95 6.72 12.31
C TYR A 9 16.81 7.92 13.27
N LYS A 10 17.33 7.84 14.48
CA LYS A 10 17.31 8.96 15.44
C LYS A 10 18.19 10.12 14.97
N SER A 11 19.39 9.85 14.47
CA SER A 11 20.32 10.87 13.96
C SER A 11 19.86 11.49 12.64
N TYR A 12 19.15 10.73 11.80
CA TYR A 12 18.60 11.18 10.53
C TYR A 12 17.39 12.14 10.66
N ARG A 13 16.55 11.97 11.68
CA ARG A 13 15.32 12.76 11.85
C ARG A 13 15.50 14.29 11.84
N PRO A 14 16.49 14.88 12.49
CA PRO A 14 16.71 16.33 12.44
C PRO A 14 17.00 16.81 11.01
N LEU A 15 17.83 16.06 10.28
CA LEU A 15 18.19 16.33 8.89
C LEU A 15 16.96 16.25 7.98
N GLN A 16 16.15 15.21 8.12
CA GLN A 16 14.88 15.08 7.38
C GLN A 16 13.96 16.27 7.65
N ARG A 17 13.81 16.69 8.92
CA ARG A 17 12.95 17.83 9.27
C ARG A 17 13.43 19.14 8.67
N ALA A 18 14.75 19.32 8.56
CA ALA A 18 15.34 20.52 7.96
C ALA A 18 15.13 20.57 6.44
N ILE A 19 15.34 19.46 5.74
CA ILE A 19 15.31 19.40 4.26
C ILE A 19 13.88 19.19 3.76
N VAL A 20 13.14 18.24 4.36
CA VAL A 20 11.79 17.86 3.93
C VAL A 20 10.85 17.87 5.13
N PRO A 21 10.44 19.04 5.63
CA PRO A 21 9.54 19.15 6.77
C PRO A 21 8.23 18.40 6.51
N GLY A 22 7.73 17.68 7.54
CA GLY A 22 6.49 16.92 7.44
C GLY A 22 6.56 15.62 6.62
N LEU A 23 7.74 15.22 6.10
CA LEU A 23 7.89 13.93 5.42
C LEU A 23 7.56 12.78 6.36
N ARG A 24 6.63 11.94 5.94
CA ARG A 24 6.22 10.71 6.65
C ARG A 24 6.23 9.54 5.69
N ASN A 25 6.26 8.32 6.22
CA ASN A 25 6.06 7.13 5.40
C ASN A 25 4.64 7.12 4.81
N SER A 26 4.50 6.69 3.55
CA SER A 26 3.21 6.66 2.82
C SER A 26 2.14 5.82 3.52
N GLN A 27 2.53 4.86 4.36
CA GLN A 27 1.60 4.05 5.17
C GLN A 27 0.77 4.90 6.15
N PHE A 28 1.29 6.04 6.63
CA PHE A 28 0.49 6.95 7.46
C PHE A 28 -0.62 7.62 6.64
N ALA A 29 -0.32 8.05 5.42
CA ALA A 29 -1.33 8.63 4.52
C ALA A 29 -2.38 7.58 4.13
N TYR A 30 -1.97 6.34 3.84
CA TYR A 30 -2.89 5.22 3.59
C TYR A 30 -3.80 4.95 4.80
N LYS A 31 -3.24 4.86 6.01
CA LYS A 31 -4.01 4.66 7.25
C LYS A 31 -5.05 5.78 7.46
N GLU A 32 -4.65 7.03 7.29
CA GLU A 32 -5.54 8.19 7.42
C GLU A 32 -6.68 8.12 6.38
N LYS A 33 -6.35 7.75 5.13
CA LYS A 33 -7.35 7.57 4.07
C LYS A 33 -8.28 6.39 4.37
N LEU A 34 -7.75 5.26 4.83
CA LEU A 34 -8.56 4.11 5.24
C LEU A 34 -9.58 4.52 6.30
N ILE A 35 -9.13 5.17 7.38
CA ILE A 35 -10.02 5.62 8.46
C ILE A 35 -11.10 6.56 7.94
N SER A 36 -10.79 7.45 6.99
CA SER A 36 -11.76 8.37 6.40
C SER A 36 -12.84 7.69 5.53
N CYS A 37 -12.62 6.46 5.11
CA CYS A 37 -13.57 5.65 4.34
C CYS A 37 -14.47 4.77 5.22
N LEU A 38 -14.23 4.72 6.54
CA LEU A 38 -14.95 3.82 7.45
C LEU A 38 -16.12 4.50 8.11
N THR A 39 -17.18 3.73 8.29
CA THR A 39 -18.35 4.06 9.11
C THR A 39 -18.74 2.85 9.95
N PRO A 40 -19.59 2.99 10.98
CA PRO A 40 -20.10 1.86 11.76
C PRO A 40 -20.88 0.82 10.94
N GLN A 41 -21.39 1.20 9.76
CA GLN A 41 -22.14 0.33 8.85
C GLN A 41 -21.26 -0.33 7.78
N THR A 42 -19.97 0.04 7.68
CA THR A 42 -19.08 -0.43 6.64
C THR A 42 -18.88 -1.95 6.70
N ARG A 43 -19.16 -2.63 5.60
CA ARG A 43 -18.76 -4.02 5.31
C ARG A 43 -17.48 -3.97 4.45
N TRP A 44 -16.38 -4.33 5.04
CA TRP A 44 -15.05 -4.14 4.48
C TRP A 44 -14.37 -5.46 4.13
N LEU A 45 -13.81 -5.55 2.93
CA LEU A 45 -12.92 -6.62 2.48
C LEU A 45 -11.50 -6.08 2.31
N ASP A 46 -10.52 -6.72 2.96
CA ASP A 46 -9.09 -6.42 2.82
C ASP A 46 -8.42 -7.50 1.97
N LEU A 47 -7.95 -7.12 0.77
CA LEU A 47 -7.27 -7.99 -0.18
C LEU A 47 -5.78 -8.09 0.14
N GLY A 48 -5.25 -9.30 0.14
CA GLY A 48 -3.85 -9.55 0.50
C GLY A 48 -3.58 -9.11 1.94
N CYS A 49 -4.48 -9.48 2.87
CA CYS A 49 -4.47 -8.98 4.24
C CYS A 49 -3.26 -9.46 5.07
N GLY A 50 -2.53 -10.46 4.60
CA GLY A 50 -1.35 -11.00 5.26
C GLY A 50 -1.60 -11.42 6.72
N HIS A 51 -0.64 -11.08 7.59
CA HIS A 51 -0.72 -11.37 9.02
C HIS A 51 -1.06 -10.13 9.89
N GLN A 52 -1.16 -8.95 9.30
CA GLN A 52 -1.41 -7.69 10.01
C GLN A 52 -1.93 -6.59 9.08
N LEU A 53 -2.85 -5.78 9.57
CA LEU A 53 -3.43 -4.66 8.84
C LEU A 53 -2.48 -3.46 8.74
N LEU A 54 -1.74 -3.17 9.80
CA LEU A 54 -0.78 -2.07 9.88
C LEU A 54 0.63 -2.61 10.11
N PRO A 55 1.68 -2.00 9.52
CA PRO A 55 3.05 -2.41 9.75
C PRO A 55 3.46 -2.32 11.21
N ASP A 56 4.22 -3.32 11.71
CA ASP A 56 4.67 -3.45 13.10
C ASP A 56 5.61 -2.33 13.59
N TRP A 57 6.24 -1.60 12.66
CA TRP A 57 7.07 -0.45 12.97
C TRP A 57 6.28 0.85 13.23
N MET A 58 4.97 0.86 12.94
CA MET A 58 4.12 2.01 13.26
C MET A 58 3.86 2.10 14.77
N PRO A 59 3.90 3.32 15.36
CA PRO A 59 3.52 3.49 16.76
C PRO A 59 2.10 2.96 17.02
N ASN A 60 1.92 2.23 18.12
CA ASN A 60 0.63 1.70 18.59
C ASN A 60 -0.12 0.83 17.57
N TRP A 61 0.57 0.26 16.58
CA TRP A 61 -0.06 -0.47 15.46
C TRP A 61 -1.08 -1.54 15.91
N GLN A 62 -0.78 -2.28 17.00
CA GLN A 62 -1.68 -3.31 17.51
C GLN A 62 -3.01 -2.73 18.02
N VAL A 63 -2.94 -1.63 18.78
CA VAL A 63 -4.12 -0.94 19.31
C VAL A 63 -4.92 -0.30 18.17
N ASP A 64 -4.21 0.38 17.27
CA ASP A 64 -4.81 1.08 16.14
C ASP A 64 -5.53 0.13 15.18
N GLN A 65 -4.92 -1.00 14.79
CA GLN A 65 -5.58 -1.95 13.89
C GLN A 65 -6.82 -2.59 14.53
N ALA A 66 -6.76 -2.91 15.83
CA ALA A 66 -7.91 -3.43 16.55
C ALA A 66 -9.06 -2.39 16.63
N ALA A 67 -8.72 -1.11 16.84
CA ALA A 67 -9.68 -0.02 16.86
C ALA A 67 -10.32 0.21 15.48
N ILE A 68 -9.51 0.17 14.40
CA ILE A 68 -9.98 0.31 13.02
C ILE A 68 -11.00 -0.80 12.68
N VAL A 69 -10.67 -2.06 12.98
CA VAL A 69 -11.58 -3.19 12.71
C VAL A 69 -12.88 -3.08 13.50
N LYS A 70 -12.82 -2.62 14.75
CA LYS A 70 -14.01 -2.44 15.60
C LYS A 70 -14.96 -1.33 15.14
N GLN A 71 -14.50 -0.40 14.31
CA GLN A 71 -15.33 0.67 13.76
C GLN A 71 -16.29 0.19 12.68
N CYS A 72 -16.12 -1.03 12.15
CA CYS A 72 -16.86 -1.54 11.02
C CYS A 72 -17.92 -2.54 11.45
N GLN A 73 -19.01 -2.65 10.68
CA GLN A 73 -20.03 -3.68 10.86
C GLN A 73 -19.43 -5.08 10.66
N MET A 74 -18.59 -5.23 9.64
CA MET A 74 -17.96 -6.49 9.27
C MET A 74 -16.63 -6.23 8.59
N VAL A 75 -15.61 -7.00 8.93
CA VAL A 75 -14.33 -7.02 8.23
C VAL A 75 -14.00 -8.45 7.85
N VAL A 76 -13.63 -8.64 6.59
CA VAL A 76 -13.15 -9.91 6.02
C VAL A 76 -11.78 -9.67 5.44
N GLY A 77 -10.81 -10.55 5.69
CA GLY A 77 -9.51 -10.57 5.01
C GLY A 77 -9.42 -11.75 4.07
N ILE A 78 -8.84 -11.55 2.89
CA ILE A 78 -8.50 -12.64 1.97
C ILE A 78 -7.02 -12.59 1.62
N ASP A 79 -6.37 -13.76 1.64
CA ASP A 79 -4.97 -13.90 1.27
C ASP A 79 -4.70 -15.30 0.70
N SER A 80 -3.74 -15.43 -0.19
CA SER A 80 -3.24 -16.71 -0.70
C SER A 80 -2.17 -17.34 0.19
N ASP A 81 -1.54 -16.57 1.08
CA ASP A 81 -0.58 -17.07 2.07
C ASP A 81 -1.29 -17.54 3.34
N PHE A 82 -1.65 -18.82 3.39
CA PHE A 82 -2.32 -19.43 4.53
C PHE A 82 -1.53 -19.27 5.85
N PRO A 83 -0.20 -19.49 5.93
CA PRO A 83 0.59 -19.25 7.13
C PRO A 83 0.47 -17.83 7.70
N SER A 84 0.47 -16.81 6.85
CA SER A 84 0.26 -15.43 7.26
C SER A 84 -1.17 -15.18 7.74
N LEU A 85 -2.14 -15.71 7.01
CA LEU A 85 -3.56 -15.59 7.32
C LEU A 85 -3.91 -16.13 8.72
N VAL A 86 -3.33 -17.27 9.08
CA VAL A 86 -3.53 -17.88 10.42
C VAL A 86 -3.01 -16.98 11.55
N LYS A 87 -1.92 -16.23 11.30
CA LYS A 87 -1.30 -15.34 12.29
C LYS A 87 -2.03 -14.01 12.44
N HIS A 88 -2.98 -13.67 11.57
CA HIS A 88 -3.64 -12.37 11.58
C HIS A 88 -4.50 -12.19 12.85
N GLN A 89 -4.13 -11.22 13.69
CA GLN A 89 -4.74 -11.03 15.01
C GLN A 89 -5.96 -10.07 15.00
N ALA A 90 -5.99 -9.10 14.10
CA ALA A 90 -7.02 -8.07 14.09
C ALA A 90 -8.28 -8.51 13.32
N ILE A 91 -8.15 -9.14 12.14
CA ILE A 91 -9.26 -9.62 11.33
C ILE A 91 -9.59 -11.06 11.73
N ARG A 92 -10.84 -11.31 12.14
CA ARG A 92 -11.33 -12.63 12.56
C ARG A 92 -11.89 -13.44 11.38
N ASN A 93 -12.65 -12.81 10.48
CA ASN A 93 -13.21 -13.46 9.30
C ASN A 93 -12.14 -13.49 8.20
N ARG A 94 -11.56 -14.66 7.96
CA ARG A 94 -10.44 -14.82 7.04
C ARG A 94 -10.75 -15.88 6.01
N VAL A 95 -10.43 -15.60 4.75
CA VAL A 95 -10.61 -16.49 3.62
C VAL A 95 -9.27 -16.77 2.97
N HIS A 96 -8.92 -18.06 2.84
CA HIS A 96 -7.78 -18.45 2.03
C HIS A 96 -8.22 -18.54 0.58
N GLY A 97 -7.65 -17.72 -0.30
CA GLY A 97 -8.09 -17.67 -1.70
C GLY A 97 -7.27 -16.72 -2.56
N ASN A 98 -7.54 -16.80 -3.87
CA ASN A 98 -6.95 -15.91 -4.87
C ASN A 98 -7.79 -14.63 -4.99
N ILE A 99 -7.14 -13.47 -4.95
CA ILE A 99 -7.79 -12.17 -5.08
C ILE A 99 -8.31 -11.90 -6.51
N GLU A 100 -7.83 -12.62 -7.52
CA GLU A 100 -8.32 -12.51 -8.90
C GLU A 100 -9.61 -13.30 -9.15
N LEU A 101 -10.06 -14.14 -8.19
CA LEU A 101 -11.31 -14.90 -8.24
C LEU A 101 -11.94 -14.86 -6.84
N LEU A 102 -12.72 -13.82 -6.57
CA LEU A 102 -13.25 -13.55 -5.25
C LEU A 102 -14.48 -14.43 -4.93
N PRO A 103 -14.46 -15.25 -3.85
CA PRO A 103 -15.54 -16.17 -3.50
C PRO A 103 -16.68 -15.46 -2.75
N PHE A 104 -17.04 -14.27 -3.17
CA PHE A 104 -18.08 -13.46 -2.55
C PHE A 104 -19.22 -13.19 -3.54
N ARG A 105 -20.42 -13.00 -2.99
CA ARG A 105 -21.60 -12.62 -3.77
C ARG A 105 -21.45 -11.18 -4.27
N ASP A 106 -22.18 -10.87 -5.34
CA ASP A 106 -22.32 -9.51 -5.84
C ASP A 106 -22.80 -8.58 -4.74
N GLU A 107 -22.34 -7.35 -4.76
CA GLU A 107 -22.80 -6.26 -3.88
C GLU A 107 -22.77 -6.58 -2.38
N SER A 108 -21.72 -7.27 -1.96
CA SER A 108 -21.54 -7.71 -0.57
C SER A 108 -20.79 -6.72 0.32
N PHE A 109 -20.01 -5.80 -0.26
CA PHE A 109 -19.12 -4.91 0.47
C PHE A 109 -19.32 -3.45 0.11
N ASP A 110 -19.10 -2.57 1.08
CA ASP A 110 -19.12 -1.11 0.93
C ASP A 110 -17.72 -0.57 0.66
N LEU A 111 -16.69 -1.26 1.17
CA LEU A 111 -15.28 -0.93 0.99
C LEU A 111 -14.46 -2.18 0.66
N VAL A 112 -13.61 -2.08 -0.33
CA VAL A 112 -12.53 -3.05 -0.61
C VAL A 112 -11.21 -2.31 -0.49
N THR A 113 -10.20 -2.95 0.12
CA THR A 113 -8.86 -2.35 0.26
C THR A 113 -7.77 -3.28 -0.24
N ALA A 114 -6.64 -2.69 -0.68
CA ALA A 114 -5.42 -3.41 -1.03
C ALA A 114 -4.20 -2.55 -0.67
N ASN A 115 -3.36 -3.02 0.26
CA ASN A 115 -2.18 -2.29 0.70
C ASN A 115 -0.90 -3.02 0.28
N VAL A 116 -0.21 -2.51 -0.74
CA VAL A 116 1.01 -3.13 -1.31
C VAL A 116 0.72 -4.54 -1.85
N VAL A 117 -0.34 -4.63 -2.66
CA VAL A 117 -0.83 -5.88 -3.27
C VAL A 117 -0.95 -5.74 -4.79
N VAL A 118 -1.43 -4.60 -5.28
CA VAL A 118 -1.78 -4.38 -6.70
C VAL A 118 -0.57 -4.53 -7.64
N GLU A 119 0.64 -4.27 -7.15
CA GLU A 119 1.89 -4.47 -7.89
C GLU A 119 2.20 -5.93 -8.24
N HIS A 120 1.58 -6.88 -7.52
CA HIS A 120 1.76 -8.32 -7.70
C HIS A 120 0.73 -8.93 -8.64
N VAL A 121 -0.28 -8.16 -9.08
CA VAL A 121 -1.39 -8.65 -9.90
C VAL A 121 -0.99 -8.72 -11.38
N GLU A 122 -1.20 -9.87 -12.00
CA GLU A 122 -0.95 -10.07 -13.44
C GLU A 122 -2.08 -9.53 -14.30
N GLY A 123 -3.33 -9.70 -13.85
CA GLY A 123 -4.54 -9.31 -14.54
C GLY A 123 -5.32 -8.18 -13.87
N PRO A 124 -4.80 -6.91 -13.79
CA PRO A 124 -5.48 -5.86 -13.02
C PRO A 124 -6.88 -5.52 -13.52
N ALA A 125 -7.18 -5.72 -14.82
CA ALA A 125 -8.53 -5.53 -15.36
C ALA A 125 -9.51 -6.58 -14.80
N ALA A 126 -9.10 -7.84 -14.71
CA ALA A 126 -9.90 -8.93 -14.12
C ALA A 126 -10.13 -8.67 -12.62
N LEU A 127 -9.08 -8.28 -11.88
CA LEU A 127 -9.20 -7.90 -10.48
C LEU A 127 -10.20 -6.75 -10.30
N LEU A 128 -10.13 -5.69 -11.08
CA LEU A 128 -11.05 -4.57 -11.00
C LEU A 128 -12.48 -4.98 -11.34
N ALA A 129 -12.69 -5.88 -12.31
CA ALA A 129 -14.03 -6.42 -12.62
C ALA A 129 -14.62 -7.18 -11.43
N GLU A 130 -13.85 -8.05 -10.77
CA GLU A 130 -14.26 -8.77 -9.57
C GLU A 130 -14.55 -7.83 -8.40
N ILE A 131 -13.67 -6.83 -8.15
CA ILE A 131 -13.89 -5.83 -7.12
C ILE A 131 -15.18 -5.05 -7.39
N ARG A 132 -15.42 -4.64 -8.65
CA ARG A 132 -16.63 -3.93 -9.03
C ARG A 132 -17.89 -4.79 -8.83
N ARG A 133 -17.81 -6.08 -9.13
CA ARG A 133 -18.91 -7.04 -8.94
C ARG A 133 -19.32 -7.12 -7.46
N ILE A 134 -18.35 -7.28 -6.56
CA ILE A 134 -18.64 -7.47 -5.12
C ILE A 134 -18.94 -6.18 -4.37
N LEU A 135 -18.55 -5.01 -4.91
CA LEU A 135 -18.90 -3.71 -4.33
C LEU A 135 -20.36 -3.39 -4.59
N ARG A 136 -21.04 -2.83 -3.58
CA ARG A 136 -22.33 -2.19 -3.72
C ARG A 136 -22.26 -0.94 -4.57
N PRO A 137 -23.36 -0.50 -5.21
CA PRO A 137 -23.44 0.84 -5.77
C PRO A 137 -23.00 1.89 -4.74
N GLY A 138 -22.20 2.86 -5.15
CA GLY A 138 -21.57 3.83 -4.24
C GLY A 138 -20.38 3.32 -3.43
N GLY A 139 -20.09 2.01 -3.43
CA GLY A 139 -18.98 1.40 -2.72
C GLY A 139 -17.62 1.80 -3.31
N ALA A 140 -16.55 1.69 -2.52
CA ALA A 140 -15.23 2.18 -2.86
C ALA A 140 -14.15 1.09 -2.84
N PHE A 141 -13.18 1.20 -3.75
CA PHE A 141 -11.92 0.48 -3.71
C PHE A 141 -10.79 1.44 -3.38
N LEU A 142 -10.19 1.29 -2.21
CA LEU A 142 -9.01 2.03 -1.75
C LEU A 142 -7.78 1.15 -1.88
N PHE A 143 -6.75 1.61 -2.60
CA PHE A 143 -5.48 0.90 -2.60
C PHE A 143 -4.28 1.83 -2.49
N HIS A 144 -3.20 1.27 -1.96
CA HIS A 144 -1.88 1.88 -1.86
C HIS A 144 -0.87 0.94 -2.52
N THR A 145 -0.07 1.48 -3.43
CA THR A 145 0.91 0.69 -4.19
C THR A 145 2.13 1.53 -4.56
N PRO A 146 3.32 0.93 -4.74
CA PRO A 146 4.48 1.63 -5.27
C PRO A 146 4.19 2.18 -6.66
N ASN A 147 4.67 3.39 -6.93
CA ASN A 147 4.67 3.95 -8.28
C ASN A 147 5.84 3.38 -9.09
N PHE A 148 5.56 2.84 -10.28
CA PHE A 148 6.60 2.32 -11.17
C PHE A 148 7.67 3.36 -11.52
N TYR A 149 7.27 4.62 -11.76
CA TYR A 149 8.20 5.73 -12.05
C TYR A 149 8.84 6.33 -10.79
N GLY A 150 8.49 5.88 -9.61
CA GLY A 150 9.20 6.25 -8.38
C GLY A 150 10.63 5.73 -8.38
N TYR A 151 11.59 6.55 -7.94
CA TYR A 151 13.03 6.20 -7.97
C TYR A 151 13.33 4.85 -7.31
N ALA A 152 12.63 4.52 -6.22
CA ALA A 152 12.82 3.25 -5.51
C ALA A 152 12.41 2.04 -6.38
N SER A 153 11.28 2.12 -7.09
CA SER A 153 10.81 1.09 -8.01
C SER A 153 11.72 0.95 -9.23
N LEU A 154 12.16 2.08 -9.81
CA LEU A 154 13.09 2.09 -10.93
C LEU A 154 14.42 1.44 -10.57
N VAL A 155 15.01 1.82 -9.44
CA VAL A 155 16.25 1.20 -8.95
C VAL A 155 16.05 -0.29 -8.71
N ALA A 156 14.95 -0.69 -8.05
CA ALA A 156 14.66 -2.11 -7.82
C ALA A 156 14.48 -2.92 -9.11
N THR A 157 13.87 -2.32 -10.15
CA THR A 157 13.65 -2.98 -11.45
C THR A 157 14.97 -3.13 -12.25
N LEU A 158 15.83 -2.14 -12.19
CA LEU A 158 17.14 -2.17 -12.86
C LEU A 158 18.17 -3.06 -12.16
N MET A 159 17.92 -3.39 -10.89
CA MET A 159 18.86 -4.17 -10.08
C MET A 159 18.74 -5.69 -10.38
N PRO A 160 19.86 -6.40 -10.63
CA PRO A 160 19.84 -7.86 -10.75
C PRO A 160 19.24 -8.52 -9.51
N ARG A 161 18.46 -9.60 -9.72
CA ARG A 161 17.69 -10.29 -8.67
C ARG A 161 18.51 -10.58 -7.40
N PRO A 162 19.76 -11.15 -7.45
CA PRO A 162 20.49 -11.46 -6.23
C PRO A 162 20.91 -10.20 -5.44
N LEU A 163 21.19 -9.09 -6.15
CA LEU A 163 21.52 -7.82 -5.51
C LEU A 163 20.26 -7.16 -4.90
N ARG A 164 19.13 -7.26 -5.58
CA ARG A 164 17.83 -6.76 -5.10
C ARG A 164 17.42 -7.44 -3.80
N VAL A 165 17.51 -8.77 -3.70
CA VAL A 165 17.18 -9.52 -2.48
C VAL A 165 18.05 -9.04 -1.31
N LYS A 166 19.38 -8.98 -1.48
CA LYS A 166 20.30 -8.47 -0.46
C LYS A 166 20.00 -7.02 -0.04
N THR A 167 19.64 -6.18 -1.01
CA THR A 167 19.31 -4.77 -0.75
C THR A 167 18.00 -4.64 0.05
N VAL A 168 16.97 -5.41 -0.30
CA VAL A 168 15.70 -5.45 0.44
C VAL A 168 15.91 -5.95 1.87
N GLU A 169 16.69 -7.00 2.05
CA GLU A 169 17.05 -7.53 3.37
C GLU A 169 17.80 -6.47 4.20
N LEU A 170 18.81 -5.82 3.62
CA LEU A 170 19.61 -4.79 4.31
C LEU A 170 18.79 -3.55 4.66
N LEU A 171 18.02 -3.02 3.71
CA LEU A 171 17.30 -1.74 3.86
C LEU A 171 15.96 -1.90 4.59
N GLN A 172 15.24 -2.99 4.35
CA GLN A 172 13.88 -3.20 4.85
C GLN A 172 13.80 -4.29 5.92
N GLY A 173 14.80 -5.19 6.01
CA GLY A 173 14.82 -6.32 6.94
C GLY A 173 13.81 -7.41 6.57
N ARG A 174 13.34 -7.45 5.31
CA ARG A 174 12.45 -8.50 4.78
C ARG A 174 13.28 -9.70 4.33
N LYS A 175 12.79 -10.89 4.59
CA LYS A 175 13.39 -12.14 4.09
C LYS A 175 12.99 -12.38 2.64
N GLU A 176 13.75 -13.21 1.92
CA GLU A 176 13.46 -13.58 0.52
C GLU A 176 12.07 -14.22 0.37
N GLU A 177 11.64 -14.99 1.37
CA GLU A 177 10.33 -15.65 1.43
C GLU A 177 9.15 -14.66 1.39
N ASP A 178 9.37 -13.41 1.83
CA ASP A 178 8.36 -12.35 1.85
C ASP A 178 8.36 -11.48 0.57
N VAL A 179 9.18 -11.84 -0.44
CA VAL A 179 9.33 -11.07 -1.67
C VAL A 179 8.58 -11.76 -2.82
N PHE A 180 7.32 -11.39 -3.01
CA PHE A 180 6.51 -11.84 -4.15
C PHE A 180 6.97 -11.19 -5.46
N PRO A 181 6.78 -11.88 -6.62
CA PRO A 181 7.02 -11.26 -7.93
C PRO A 181 6.19 -9.99 -8.10
N THR A 182 6.78 -8.97 -8.74
CA THR A 182 6.09 -7.72 -9.02
C THR A 182 5.94 -7.54 -10.54
N HIS A 183 4.74 -7.22 -10.99
CA HIS A 183 4.39 -7.04 -12.41
C HIS A 183 4.21 -5.56 -12.79
N TYR A 184 3.89 -4.69 -11.82
CA TYR A 184 3.72 -3.24 -12.00
C TYR A 184 2.73 -2.84 -13.13
N ARG A 185 1.69 -3.65 -13.39
CA ARG A 185 0.73 -3.42 -14.48
C ARG A 185 -0.31 -2.35 -14.20
N CYS A 186 -0.51 -1.99 -12.91
CA CYS A 186 -1.42 -0.94 -12.46
C CYS A 186 -0.72 0.07 -11.51
N ASN A 187 0.51 0.46 -11.84
CA ASN A 187 1.40 1.17 -10.93
C ASN A 187 1.91 2.51 -11.49
N THR A 188 1.15 3.15 -12.36
CA THR A 188 1.40 4.53 -12.80
C THR A 188 0.11 5.33 -12.75
N PHE A 189 0.22 6.65 -12.63
CA PHE A 189 -0.95 7.54 -12.66
C PHE A 189 -1.87 7.28 -13.88
N ARG A 190 -1.27 7.10 -15.06
CA ARG A 190 -2.02 6.88 -16.31
C ARG A 190 -2.68 5.51 -16.33
N THR A 191 -1.96 4.44 -15.97
CA THR A 191 -2.52 3.08 -15.99
C THR A 191 -3.64 2.91 -14.97
N VAL A 192 -3.48 3.46 -13.75
CA VAL A 192 -4.55 3.44 -12.74
C VAL A 192 -5.81 4.12 -13.26
N ARG A 193 -5.67 5.34 -13.80
CA ARG A 193 -6.80 6.10 -14.33
C ARG A 193 -7.49 5.35 -15.48
N SER A 194 -6.72 4.93 -16.49
CA SER A 194 -7.27 4.23 -17.66
C SER A 194 -7.97 2.93 -17.28
N LEU A 195 -7.36 2.12 -16.41
CA LEU A 195 -7.96 0.86 -15.94
C LEU A 195 -9.23 1.10 -15.11
N ALA A 196 -9.23 2.12 -14.27
CA ALA A 196 -10.42 2.47 -13.50
C ALA A 196 -11.59 2.86 -14.43
N GLU A 197 -11.35 3.75 -15.39
CA GLU A 197 -12.35 4.23 -16.35
C GLU A 197 -12.87 3.07 -17.21
N THR A 198 -11.98 2.25 -17.77
CA THR A 198 -12.38 1.09 -18.62
C THR A 198 -13.10 0.00 -17.84
N SER A 199 -12.84 -0.13 -16.53
CA SER A 199 -13.55 -1.05 -15.64
C SER A 199 -14.84 -0.46 -15.05
N GLY A 200 -15.25 0.74 -15.46
CA GLY A 200 -16.49 1.38 -15.03
C GLY A 200 -16.46 1.94 -13.61
N PHE A 201 -15.27 2.32 -13.10
CA PHE A 201 -15.11 3.05 -11.85
C PHE A 201 -15.00 4.56 -12.10
N ALA A 202 -15.54 5.36 -11.21
CA ALA A 202 -15.22 6.77 -11.06
C ALA A 202 -13.94 6.93 -10.23
N VAL A 203 -12.97 7.69 -10.71
CA VAL A 203 -11.75 8.01 -9.94
C VAL A 203 -12.08 9.15 -8.98
N ARG A 204 -12.36 8.81 -7.71
CA ARG A 204 -12.66 9.79 -6.67
C ARG A 204 -11.42 10.51 -6.17
N GLU A 205 -10.33 9.76 -6.04
CA GLU A 205 -9.03 10.30 -5.65
C GLU A 205 -7.90 9.48 -6.28
N LEU A 206 -6.86 10.14 -6.74
CA LEU A 206 -5.65 9.53 -7.25
C LEU A 206 -4.46 10.40 -6.84
N ALA A 207 -3.86 10.07 -5.71
CA ALA A 207 -2.79 10.84 -5.11
C ALA A 207 -1.43 10.16 -5.33
N MET A 208 -0.47 10.95 -5.86
CA MET A 208 0.94 10.57 -5.89
C MET A 208 1.59 11.04 -4.59
N VAL A 209 2.05 10.11 -3.76
CA VAL A 209 2.55 10.42 -2.42
C VAL A 209 4.02 10.04 -2.28
N GLU A 210 4.73 10.80 -1.47
CA GLU A 210 6.10 10.49 -1.07
C GLU A 210 6.09 9.49 0.09
N SER A 211 7.24 8.87 0.31
CA SER A 211 7.49 8.06 1.50
C SER A 211 8.80 8.47 2.16
N SER A 212 9.06 7.97 3.37
CA SER A 212 10.33 8.19 4.06
C SER A 212 11.50 7.63 3.26
N ALA A 213 12.68 8.24 3.43
CA ALA A 213 13.88 7.82 2.73
C ALA A 213 14.22 6.36 3.01
N GLN A 214 14.68 5.65 1.97
CA GLN A 214 15.06 4.24 2.01
C GLN A 214 16.53 4.03 2.36
N THR A 215 17.40 5.02 2.03
CA THR A 215 18.86 4.90 2.14
C THR A 215 19.43 5.29 3.50
N VAL A 216 18.61 5.39 4.54
CA VAL A 216 19.05 5.76 5.92
C VAL A 216 20.21 4.89 6.41
N MET A 217 20.24 3.61 6.02
CA MET A 217 21.33 2.68 6.37
C MET A 217 22.62 2.89 5.57
N LEU A 218 22.59 3.70 4.51
CA LEU A 218 23.71 3.95 3.60
C LEU A 218 24.46 5.27 3.91
N GLY A 219 24.28 5.81 5.12
CA GLY A 219 25.02 6.99 5.61
C GLY A 219 24.78 8.25 4.76
N PRO A 220 25.83 8.86 4.14
CA PRO A 220 25.69 10.13 3.43
C PRO A 220 24.70 10.13 2.25
N LEU A 221 24.43 8.96 1.65
CA LEU A 221 23.48 8.84 0.53
C LEU A 221 22.06 9.29 0.90
N VAL A 222 21.69 9.22 2.17
CA VAL A 222 20.40 9.74 2.64
C VAL A 222 20.23 11.23 2.37
N MET A 223 21.30 12.02 2.37
CA MET A 223 21.24 13.43 2.04
C MET A 223 20.79 13.66 0.60
N LEU A 224 21.40 12.93 -0.34
CA LEU A 224 21.01 13.01 -1.76
C LEU A 224 19.60 12.57 -1.97
N GLU A 225 19.16 11.50 -1.29
CA GLU A 225 17.77 11.04 -1.33
C GLU A 225 16.80 12.09 -0.77
N LEU A 226 17.13 12.76 0.33
CA LEU A 226 16.29 13.83 0.88
C LEU A 226 16.16 15.02 -0.08
N LEU A 227 17.25 15.41 -0.74
CA LEU A 227 17.22 16.47 -1.75
C LEU A 227 16.36 16.07 -2.95
N LEU A 228 16.45 14.80 -3.38
CA LEU A 228 15.57 14.26 -4.43
C LEU A 228 14.11 14.30 -3.98
N ILE A 229 13.80 13.84 -2.77
CA ILE A 229 12.43 13.88 -2.23
C ILE A 229 11.92 15.32 -2.14
N ALA A 230 12.77 16.27 -1.75
CA ALA A 230 12.41 17.70 -1.74
C ALA A 230 12.07 18.20 -3.14
N ALA A 231 12.84 17.82 -4.15
CA ALA A 231 12.55 18.17 -5.56
C ALA A 231 11.23 17.54 -6.06
N LEU A 232 10.92 16.29 -5.65
CA LEU A 232 9.69 15.60 -6.03
C LEU A 232 8.42 16.25 -5.44
N ARG A 233 8.56 17.19 -4.50
CA ARG A 233 7.43 18.02 -4.00
C ARG A 233 6.94 19.05 -5.00
N LEU A 234 7.77 19.41 -5.97
CA LEU A 234 7.34 20.25 -7.08
C LEU A 234 6.20 19.56 -7.86
N ASP A 235 5.17 20.29 -8.22
CA ASP A 235 4.01 19.72 -8.93
C ASP A 235 4.37 19.16 -10.30
N SER A 236 5.35 19.77 -10.99
CA SER A 236 5.89 19.27 -12.26
C SER A 236 6.50 17.87 -12.16
N LEU A 237 7.00 17.48 -10.99
CA LEU A 237 7.63 16.19 -10.72
C LEU A 237 6.73 15.20 -9.97
N ARG A 238 5.47 15.56 -9.69
CA ARG A 238 4.54 14.74 -8.89
C ARG A 238 4.41 13.29 -9.38
N ASN A 239 4.47 13.07 -10.70
CA ASN A 239 4.33 11.74 -11.29
C ASN A 239 5.51 10.79 -10.98
N PHE A 240 6.61 11.31 -10.43
CA PHE A 240 7.79 10.54 -10.00
C PHE A 240 7.82 10.28 -8.48
N ARG A 241 6.83 10.71 -7.73
CA ARG A 241 6.67 10.38 -6.32
C ARG A 241 6.57 8.86 -6.15
N THR A 242 7.00 8.36 -5.00
CA THR A 242 7.30 6.93 -4.81
C THR A 242 6.09 6.02 -4.74
N ASN A 243 4.92 6.54 -4.34
CA ASN A 243 3.73 5.72 -4.11
C ASN A 243 2.47 6.36 -4.70
N ILE A 244 1.48 5.51 -4.89
CA ILE A 244 0.13 5.87 -5.33
C ILE A 244 -0.85 5.47 -4.23
N ILE A 245 -1.77 6.37 -3.88
CA ILE A 245 -2.98 6.06 -3.13
C ILE A 245 -4.15 6.42 -4.01
N ALA A 246 -5.04 5.47 -4.27
CA ALA A 246 -6.20 5.68 -5.12
C ALA A 246 -7.48 5.26 -4.41
N VAL A 247 -8.54 6.03 -4.62
CA VAL A 247 -9.92 5.71 -4.24
C VAL A 247 -10.75 5.69 -5.51
N LEU A 248 -11.18 4.49 -5.90
CA LEU A 248 -12.07 4.25 -7.03
C LEU A 248 -13.46 3.97 -6.50
N GLN A 249 -14.49 4.59 -7.06
CA GLN A 249 -15.88 4.43 -6.61
C GLN A 249 -16.70 3.71 -7.68
N LYS A 250 -17.44 2.67 -7.29
CA LYS A 250 -18.50 2.10 -8.14
C LYS A 250 -19.62 3.15 -8.22
N PRO A 251 -20.03 3.60 -9.41
CA PRO A 251 -21.12 4.56 -9.54
C PRO A 251 -22.39 4.07 -8.83
N GLU A 252 -23.20 5.00 -8.35
CA GLU A 252 -24.57 4.71 -7.95
C GLU A 252 -25.37 4.33 -9.20
N ALA A 253 -26.31 3.40 -9.06
CA ALA A 253 -27.12 2.92 -10.18
C ALA A 253 -28.12 3.99 -10.66
#